data_07e5d6bf71ba787126c22b9c8b32c0ac
#
_entry.id   07e5d6bf71ba787126c22b9c8b32c0ac
#
_cell.length_a   1.000
_cell.length_b   1.000
_cell.length_c   1.000
_cell.angle_alpha   90.00
_cell.angle_beta   90.00
_cell.angle_gamma   90.00
#
_symmetry.space_group_name_H-M   'P 1'
#
loop_
_entity.id
_entity.type
_entity.pdbx_description
1 polymer ?
#
loop_
_entity_poly.entity_id
_entity_poly.type
_entity_poly.pdbx_seq_one_letter_code
_entity_poly.pdbx_strand_id
1 'polypeptide(L)'
;MELVKQAHALQAQGKPIIHLSIGEPDFGAPEPVRAALQDALSKGEFPYTQATGLVGLREAISNYYLTRFGVAIDANRIIVTAGASAALTLACAALVNPGDGVLMTDPGYPCNRHFVSAFDGKPKLVVCDASTRFQMTAAALENQWANDDVGTLIASPSNPTGTSIPWDELSKIMDVVRARKGFAIVDEIYLELTYGKKPRTILELGDDMIVSNSFSKFFNMTGWRLGWLVVPPSLVATFEKLAQNLYICPSALAQQAALSCFTKESLAIFDERKQIFAQRRDFIVPALQAIGLEIPVTPDGAFYAWLDVSKTGIGATALAQQLLHEAHISVVPGEDFGEHRTDDFIRLSYATSMPQLQEAVSRLQEFFQRKKTG
;
A
#
# COMPACT_ATOMS: atom_id res chain seq x y z
N MET A 1 -16.08 0.41 0.75
CA MET A 1 -16.31 0.13 2.21
C MET A 1 -17.67 -0.48 2.51
N GLU A 2 -18.75 -0.07 1.85
CA GLU A 2 -20.11 -0.60 2.08
C GLU A 2 -20.22 -2.11 1.74
N LEU A 3 -19.66 -2.55 0.60
CA LEU A 3 -19.63 -3.98 0.23
C LEU A 3 -18.91 -4.86 1.25
N VAL A 4 -17.86 -4.36 1.91
CA VAL A 4 -17.16 -5.10 2.96
C VAL A 4 -18.06 -5.30 4.18
N LYS A 5 -18.85 -4.28 4.57
CA LYS A 5 -19.84 -4.41 5.66
C LYS A 5 -20.93 -5.42 5.31
N GLN A 6 -21.44 -5.38 4.08
CA GLN A 6 -22.43 -6.34 3.59
C GLN A 6 -21.87 -7.77 3.60
N ALA A 7 -20.60 -7.97 3.15
CA ALA A 7 -19.94 -9.26 3.18
C ALA A 7 -19.86 -9.83 4.61
N HIS A 8 -19.45 -9.02 5.58
CA HIS A 8 -19.44 -9.43 6.99
C HIS A 8 -20.84 -9.74 7.53
N ALA A 9 -21.84 -8.96 7.17
CA ALA A 9 -23.23 -9.22 7.58
C ALA A 9 -23.77 -10.54 7.00
N LEU A 10 -23.49 -10.85 5.74
CA LEU A 10 -23.84 -12.12 5.12
C LEU A 10 -23.07 -13.30 5.76
N GLN A 11 -21.80 -13.12 6.07
CA GLN A 11 -21.02 -14.13 6.77
C GLN A 11 -21.56 -14.42 8.17
N ALA A 12 -21.99 -13.39 8.90
CA ALA A 12 -22.63 -13.55 10.21
C ALA A 12 -23.97 -14.31 10.12
N GLN A 13 -24.63 -14.31 8.95
CA GLN A 13 -25.83 -15.08 8.64
C GLN A 13 -25.49 -16.53 8.18
N GLY A 14 -24.22 -16.96 8.24
CA GLY A 14 -23.78 -18.29 7.85
C GLY A 14 -23.51 -18.47 6.35
N LYS A 15 -23.47 -17.41 5.55
CA LYS A 15 -23.07 -17.51 4.14
C LYS A 15 -21.57 -17.72 4.01
N PRO A 16 -21.10 -18.63 3.13
CA PRO A 16 -19.68 -18.98 2.99
C PRO A 16 -18.96 -17.94 2.12
N ILE A 17 -18.81 -16.71 2.63
CA ILE A 17 -18.19 -15.61 1.89
C ILE A 17 -16.68 -15.82 1.77
N ILE A 18 -16.14 -15.69 0.55
CA ILE A 18 -14.72 -15.60 0.28
C ILE A 18 -14.35 -14.12 0.14
N HIS A 19 -13.50 -13.64 1.05
CA HIS A 19 -13.10 -12.24 1.08
C HIS A 19 -11.89 -12.00 0.17
N LEU A 20 -12.13 -11.50 -1.04
CA LEU A 20 -11.09 -11.02 -1.97
C LEU A 20 -11.08 -9.48 -2.06
N SER A 21 -11.73 -8.79 -1.11
CA SER A 21 -11.77 -7.33 -1.00
C SER A 21 -10.78 -6.78 0.03
N ILE A 22 -10.25 -7.64 0.94
CA ILE A 22 -9.47 -7.21 2.09
C ILE A 22 -8.05 -6.83 1.67
N GLY A 23 -7.60 -5.65 2.09
CA GLY A 23 -6.30 -5.08 1.77
C GLY A 23 -5.24 -5.33 2.85
N GLU A 24 -5.24 -6.52 3.50
CA GLU A 24 -4.26 -6.88 4.52
C GLU A 24 -3.79 -8.33 4.36
N PRO A 25 -2.54 -8.64 4.78
CA PRO A 25 -2.06 -10.02 4.81
C PRO A 25 -2.94 -10.91 5.67
N ASP A 26 -3.14 -12.15 5.25
CA ASP A 26 -3.82 -13.19 6.04
C ASP A 26 -2.90 -13.86 7.08
N PHE A 27 -1.70 -13.33 7.24
CA PHE A 27 -0.74 -13.72 8.27
C PHE A 27 -0.74 -12.72 9.42
N GLY A 28 -0.77 -13.20 10.65
CA GLY A 28 -0.51 -12.38 11.84
C GLY A 28 0.97 -12.16 12.10
N ALA A 29 1.30 -11.30 13.07
CA ALA A 29 2.67 -11.10 13.52
C ALA A 29 3.32 -12.46 13.89
N PRO A 30 4.56 -12.72 13.44
CA PRO A 30 5.23 -13.99 13.71
C PRO A 30 5.59 -14.17 15.19
N GLU A 31 5.93 -15.41 15.56
CA GLU A 31 6.22 -15.74 16.96
C GLU A 31 7.26 -14.84 17.62
N PRO A 32 8.42 -14.53 17.00
CA PRO A 32 9.41 -13.66 17.65
C PRO A 32 8.87 -12.26 17.99
N VAL A 33 7.96 -11.73 17.17
CA VAL A 33 7.33 -10.42 17.42
C VAL A 33 6.34 -10.49 18.57
N ARG A 34 5.56 -11.58 18.65
CA ARG A 34 4.61 -11.81 19.76
C ARG A 34 5.33 -12.04 21.08
N ALA A 35 6.42 -12.83 21.06
CA ALA A 35 7.25 -13.07 22.23
C ALA A 35 7.89 -11.78 22.74
N ALA A 36 8.38 -10.92 21.84
CA ALA A 36 8.91 -9.61 22.20
C ALA A 36 7.86 -8.69 22.83
N LEU A 37 6.60 -8.75 22.39
CA LEU A 37 5.49 -8.04 23.04
C LEU A 37 5.24 -8.57 24.45
N GLN A 38 5.22 -9.89 24.65
CA GLN A 38 4.99 -10.51 25.96
C GLN A 38 6.11 -10.15 26.94
N ASP A 39 7.37 -10.15 26.48
CA ASP A 39 8.51 -9.73 27.27
C ASP A 39 8.39 -8.24 27.67
N ALA A 40 8.04 -7.38 26.70
CA ALA A 40 7.80 -5.96 26.99
C ALA A 40 6.68 -5.77 28.04
N LEU A 41 5.54 -6.47 27.86
CA LEU A 41 4.42 -6.39 28.82
C LEU A 41 4.82 -6.84 30.23
N SER A 42 5.69 -7.85 30.36
CA SER A 42 6.15 -8.34 31.67
C SER A 42 6.94 -7.30 32.46
N LYS A 43 7.57 -6.35 31.78
CA LYS A 43 8.35 -5.25 32.38
C LYS A 43 7.46 -4.13 32.96
N GLY A 44 6.23 -4.00 32.46
CA GLY A 44 5.20 -3.15 33.02
C GLY A 44 5.38 -1.63 32.86
N GLU A 45 6.45 -1.17 32.22
CA GLU A 45 6.77 0.26 32.08
C GLU A 45 6.72 0.70 30.59
N PHE A 46 5.77 1.58 30.26
CA PHE A 46 5.58 2.11 28.92
C PHE A 46 5.49 3.65 28.94
N PRO A 47 6.58 4.35 29.27
CA PRO A 47 6.60 5.80 29.20
C PRO A 47 6.47 6.27 27.74
N TYR A 48 6.16 7.56 27.56
CA TYR A 48 6.25 8.17 26.23
C TYR A 48 7.66 7.99 25.66
N THR A 49 7.71 7.67 24.38
CA THR A 49 8.96 7.69 23.60
C THR A 49 9.25 9.09 23.10
N GLN A 50 10.38 9.29 22.43
CA GLN A 50 10.59 10.49 21.63
C GLN A 50 9.49 10.60 20.56
N ALA A 51 9.16 11.81 20.13
CA ALA A 51 8.15 12.06 19.11
C ALA A 51 8.50 11.37 17.77
N THR A 52 9.79 11.28 17.48
CA THR A 52 10.33 10.55 16.30
C THR A 52 10.37 9.04 16.48
N GLY A 53 10.01 8.52 17.65
CA GLY A 53 10.03 7.09 17.99
C GLY A 53 11.26 6.67 18.79
N LEU A 54 11.26 5.42 19.26
CA LEU A 54 12.37 4.80 19.97
C LEU A 54 13.66 4.89 19.16
N VAL A 55 14.75 5.34 19.80
CA VAL A 55 16.08 5.44 19.17
C VAL A 55 16.49 4.09 18.59
N GLY A 56 16.41 3.02 19.37
CA GLY A 56 16.78 1.67 18.92
C GLY A 56 15.94 1.18 17.74
N LEU A 57 14.67 1.57 17.62
CA LEU A 57 13.85 1.21 16.47
C LEU A 57 14.27 1.98 15.21
N ARG A 58 14.56 3.27 15.32
CA ARG A 58 15.08 4.08 14.22
C ARG A 58 16.44 3.57 13.72
N GLU A 59 17.31 3.18 14.63
CA GLU A 59 18.60 2.56 14.31
C GLU A 59 18.42 1.20 13.64
N ALA A 60 17.47 0.37 14.10
CA ALA A 60 17.15 -0.91 13.48
C ALA A 60 16.59 -0.73 12.07
N ILE A 61 15.71 0.26 11.83
CA ILE A 61 15.21 0.60 10.50
C ILE A 61 16.36 1.10 9.61
N SER A 62 17.24 1.98 10.11
CA SER A 62 18.42 2.45 9.37
C SER A 62 19.32 1.28 8.94
N ASN A 63 19.64 0.37 9.85
CA ASN A 63 20.42 -0.83 9.54
C ASN A 63 19.72 -1.76 8.57
N TYR A 64 18.39 -1.85 8.64
CA TYR A 64 17.58 -2.62 7.68
C TYR A 64 17.72 -2.07 6.26
N TYR A 65 17.66 -0.75 6.04
CA TYR A 65 17.89 -0.16 4.73
C TYR A 65 19.30 -0.44 4.22
N LEU A 66 20.32 -0.36 5.10
CA LEU A 66 21.70 -0.67 4.73
C LEU A 66 21.86 -2.14 4.31
N THR A 67 21.34 -3.07 5.11
CA THR A 67 21.55 -4.50 4.88
C THR A 67 20.67 -5.07 3.77
N ARG A 68 19.45 -4.55 3.62
CA ARG A 68 18.47 -5.07 2.66
C ARG A 68 18.58 -4.43 1.28
N PHE A 69 18.81 -3.12 1.22
CA PHE A 69 18.84 -2.33 -0.01
C PHE A 69 20.24 -1.80 -0.35
N GLY A 70 21.17 -1.78 0.58
CA GLY A 70 22.51 -1.21 0.40
C GLY A 70 22.55 0.31 0.55
N VAL A 71 21.52 0.91 1.16
CA VAL A 71 21.39 2.37 1.32
C VAL A 71 21.60 2.76 2.77
N ALA A 72 22.63 3.58 3.03
CA ALA A 72 22.89 4.15 4.35
C ALA A 72 21.95 5.34 4.60
N ILE A 73 21.17 5.27 5.68
CA ILE A 73 20.25 6.32 6.09
C ILE A 73 20.59 6.72 7.52
N ASP A 74 20.74 8.03 7.78
CA ASP A 74 20.86 8.53 9.14
C ASP A 74 19.53 8.23 9.91
N ALA A 75 19.64 7.54 11.05
CA ALA A 75 18.51 7.20 11.90
C ALA A 75 17.70 8.46 12.36
N ASN A 76 18.33 9.63 12.39
CA ASN A 76 17.63 10.88 12.71
C ASN A 76 16.64 11.33 11.62
N ARG A 77 16.78 10.83 10.39
CA ARG A 77 15.83 11.08 9.30
C ARG A 77 14.57 10.20 9.39
N ILE A 78 14.55 9.23 10.29
CA ILE A 78 13.46 8.28 10.44
C ILE A 78 12.49 8.78 11.50
N ILE A 79 11.23 8.94 11.10
CA ILE A 79 10.12 9.36 11.97
C ILE A 79 9.14 8.19 12.07
N VAL A 80 9.09 7.54 13.22
CA VAL A 80 8.13 6.45 13.48
C VAL A 80 6.73 7.04 13.66
N THR A 81 5.72 6.37 13.11
CA THR A 81 4.33 6.86 13.06
C THR A 81 3.33 5.77 13.41
N ALA A 82 2.08 6.14 13.67
CA ALA A 82 0.97 5.21 13.91
C ALA A 82 0.46 4.57 12.59
N GLY A 83 1.36 3.90 11.85
CA GLY A 83 1.12 3.30 10.53
C GLY A 83 1.34 4.31 9.39
N ALA A 84 1.32 3.79 8.14
CA ALA A 84 1.51 4.62 6.95
C ALA A 84 0.46 5.73 6.81
N SER A 85 -0.78 5.52 7.26
CA SER A 85 -1.81 6.58 7.20
C SER A 85 -1.42 7.80 8.02
N ALA A 86 -0.90 7.60 9.24
CA ALA A 86 -0.38 8.71 10.05
C ALA A 86 0.88 9.32 9.42
N ALA A 87 1.73 8.51 8.80
CA ALA A 87 2.91 8.98 8.07
C ALA A 87 2.51 9.92 6.92
N LEU A 88 1.58 9.50 6.07
CA LEU A 88 1.09 10.30 4.93
C LEU A 88 0.34 11.57 5.40
N THR A 89 -0.47 11.46 6.46
CA THR A 89 -1.12 12.64 7.07
C THR A 89 -0.08 13.64 7.59
N LEU A 90 0.95 13.17 8.29
CA LEU A 90 2.02 14.02 8.81
C LEU A 90 2.83 14.66 7.66
N ALA A 91 3.09 13.92 6.57
CA ALA A 91 3.78 14.44 5.41
C ALA A 91 2.95 15.56 4.74
N CYS A 92 1.63 15.36 4.56
CA CYS A 92 0.76 16.40 4.04
C CYS A 92 0.68 17.61 4.98
N ALA A 93 0.61 17.41 6.30
CA ALA A 93 0.64 18.50 7.29
C ALA A 93 1.92 19.35 7.22
N ALA A 94 3.05 18.74 6.83
CA ALA A 94 4.33 19.43 6.73
C ALA A 94 4.51 20.18 5.39
N LEU A 95 3.86 19.74 4.32
CA LEU A 95 4.23 20.11 2.96
C LEU A 95 3.12 20.78 2.16
N VAL A 96 1.86 20.62 2.55
CA VAL A 96 0.70 21.09 1.79
C VAL A 96 0.08 22.29 2.49
N ASN A 97 -0.04 23.39 1.79
CA ASN A 97 -0.78 24.58 2.22
C ASN A 97 -2.15 24.63 1.52
N PRO A 98 -3.10 25.41 2.05
CA PRO A 98 -4.37 25.65 1.38
C PRO A 98 -4.21 26.10 -0.07
N GLY A 99 -4.84 25.36 -0.99
CA GLY A 99 -4.80 25.62 -2.41
C GLY A 99 -3.65 24.98 -3.20
N ASP A 100 -2.65 24.41 -2.53
CA ASP A 100 -1.55 23.67 -3.17
C ASP A 100 -2.06 22.42 -3.89
N GLY A 101 -1.62 22.21 -5.13
CA GLY A 101 -1.89 21.03 -5.92
C GLY A 101 -0.90 19.90 -5.64
N VAL A 102 -1.39 18.68 -5.47
CA VAL A 102 -0.56 17.46 -5.34
C VAL A 102 -1.00 16.44 -6.38
N LEU A 103 -0.09 16.10 -7.31
CA LEU A 103 -0.36 15.13 -8.36
C LEU A 103 -0.28 13.71 -7.81
N MET A 104 -1.24 12.86 -8.21
CA MET A 104 -1.29 11.45 -7.81
C MET A 104 -1.94 10.61 -8.91
N THR A 105 -1.73 9.30 -8.89
CA THR A 105 -2.24 8.38 -9.91
C THR A 105 -3.75 8.18 -9.83
N ASP A 106 -4.38 8.01 -10.99
CA ASP A 106 -5.73 7.46 -11.15
C ASP A 106 -5.63 6.22 -12.08
N PRO A 107 -5.81 5.00 -11.57
CA PRO A 107 -6.24 4.63 -10.21
C PRO A 107 -5.12 4.78 -9.15
N GLY A 108 -5.53 4.95 -7.88
CA GLY A 108 -4.61 5.08 -6.76
C GLY A 108 -5.24 4.69 -5.42
N TYR A 109 -4.44 4.70 -4.34
CA TYR A 109 -4.95 4.41 -3.01
C TYR A 109 -5.97 5.48 -2.56
N PRO A 110 -7.20 5.09 -2.18
CA PRO A 110 -8.30 6.03 -1.98
C PRO A 110 -8.01 7.14 -0.97
N CYS A 111 -7.26 6.82 0.10
CA CYS A 111 -7.01 7.77 1.17
C CYS A 111 -6.05 8.89 0.79
N ASN A 112 -5.23 8.73 -0.27
CA ASN A 112 -4.23 9.73 -0.65
C ASN A 112 -4.86 11.09 -0.93
N ARG A 113 -5.96 11.14 -1.70
CA ARG A 113 -6.71 12.38 -1.98
C ARG A 113 -7.27 13.02 -0.70
N HIS A 114 -7.67 12.21 0.27
CA HIS A 114 -8.21 12.70 1.53
C HIS A 114 -7.13 13.26 2.45
N PHE A 115 -5.92 12.70 2.44
CA PHE A 115 -4.79 13.26 3.20
C PHE A 115 -4.43 14.67 2.70
N VAL A 116 -4.42 14.88 1.39
CA VAL A 116 -4.17 16.20 0.80
C VAL A 116 -5.32 17.17 1.11
N SER A 117 -6.58 16.73 0.89
CA SER A 117 -7.75 17.58 1.15
C SER A 117 -7.94 17.95 2.62
N ALA A 118 -7.43 17.13 3.57
CA ALA A 118 -7.50 17.42 5.00
C ALA A 118 -6.72 18.69 5.40
N PHE A 119 -5.81 19.16 4.55
CA PHE A 119 -5.05 20.40 4.71
C PHE A 119 -5.42 21.47 3.65
N ASP A 120 -6.64 21.39 3.14
CA ASP A 120 -7.16 22.29 2.09
C ASP A 120 -6.33 22.30 0.80
N GLY A 121 -5.50 21.27 0.58
CA GLY A 121 -4.80 21.02 -0.68
C GLY A 121 -5.75 20.47 -1.75
N LYS A 122 -5.33 20.53 -3.00
CA LYS A 122 -6.05 20.04 -4.17
C LYS A 122 -5.43 18.73 -4.66
N PRO A 123 -6.03 17.56 -4.43
CA PRO A 123 -5.59 16.33 -5.07
C PRO A 123 -5.83 16.43 -6.58
N LYS A 124 -4.77 16.26 -7.38
CA LYS A 124 -4.84 16.26 -8.84
C LYS A 124 -4.60 14.86 -9.37
N LEU A 125 -5.64 14.23 -9.87
CA LEU A 125 -5.59 12.87 -10.39
C LEU A 125 -5.04 12.86 -11.81
N VAL A 126 -3.96 12.12 -12.03
CA VAL A 126 -3.32 11.89 -13.33
C VAL A 126 -3.73 10.52 -13.83
N VAL A 127 -4.44 10.48 -14.95
CA VAL A 127 -4.90 9.23 -15.55
C VAL A 127 -3.71 8.37 -15.95
N CYS A 128 -3.70 7.14 -15.44
CA CYS A 128 -2.72 6.11 -15.73
C CYS A 128 -3.44 4.85 -16.22
N ASP A 129 -3.06 4.32 -17.36
CA ASP A 129 -3.69 3.16 -17.98
C ASP A 129 -2.73 1.96 -18.11
N ALA A 130 -3.16 0.92 -18.79
CA ALA A 130 -2.37 -0.30 -19.00
C ALA A 130 -1.06 -0.03 -19.76
N SER A 131 -1.02 0.96 -20.65
CA SER A 131 0.19 1.30 -21.42
C SER A 131 1.33 1.85 -20.52
N THR A 132 0.96 2.47 -19.42
CA THR A 132 1.88 2.96 -18.38
C THR A 132 1.94 2.04 -17.16
N ARG A 133 1.39 0.84 -17.24
CA ARG A 133 1.25 -0.11 -16.12
C ARG A 133 0.38 0.44 -14.97
N PHE A 134 -0.55 1.33 -15.26
CA PHE A 134 -1.35 2.08 -14.28
C PHE A 134 -0.48 2.87 -13.28
N GLN A 135 0.67 3.36 -13.73
CA GLN A 135 1.62 4.10 -12.91
C GLN A 135 1.93 5.47 -13.51
N MET A 136 2.32 6.40 -12.66
CA MET A 136 2.80 7.72 -13.06
C MET A 136 4.00 7.58 -14.00
N THR A 137 4.04 8.40 -15.04
CA THR A 137 5.24 8.59 -15.87
C THR A 137 5.78 10.00 -15.72
N ALA A 138 7.08 10.18 -15.99
CA ALA A 138 7.70 11.51 -15.96
C ALA A 138 7.02 12.46 -16.96
N ALA A 139 6.70 11.96 -18.15
CA ALA A 139 6.01 12.74 -19.18
C ALA A 139 4.61 13.18 -18.72
N ALA A 140 3.83 12.27 -18.11
CA ALA A 140 2.50 12.62 -17.59
C ALA A 140 2.60 13.62 -16.45
N LEU A 141 3.54 13.43 -15.52
CA LEU A 141 3.79 14.34 -14.43
C LEU A 141 4.19 15.73 -14.93
N GLU A 142 5.13 15.82 -15.87
CA GLU A 142 5.59 17.09 -16.43
C GLU A 142 4.48 17.85 -17.17
N ASN A 143 3.68 17.14 -17.97
CA ASN A 143 2.59 17.72 -18.75
C ASN A 143 1.42 18.21 -17.88
N GLN A 144 1.16 17.56 -16.74
CA GLN A 144 0.07 17.91 -15.84
C GLN A 144 0.47 18.94 -14.76
N TRP A 145 1.78 19.20 -14.60
CA TRP A 145 2.28 20.09 -13.56
C TRP A 145 1.94 21.54 -13.85
N ALA A 146 1.05 22.13 -13.07
CA ALA A 146 0.64 23.52 -13.15
C ALA A 146 1.38 24.40 -12.13
N ASN A 147 1.14 25.72 -12.18
CA ASN A 147 1.84 26.68 -11.32
C ASN A 147 1.49 26.57 -9.83
N ASP A 148 0.33 26.04 -9.50
CA ASP A 148 -0.15 25.80 -8.13
C ASP A 148 0.22 24.41 -7.60
N ASP A 149 0.91 23.59 -8.39
CA ASP A 149 1.36 22.26 -7.96
C ASP A 149 2.69 22.33 -7.21
N VAL A 150 2.74 21.67 -6.08
CA VAL A 150 3.89 21.68 -5.17
C VAL A 150 4.57 20.32 -5.04
N GLY A 151 3.94 19.25 -5.52
CA GLY A 151 4.53 17.92 -5.39
C GLY A 151 3.70 16.78 -5.96
N THR A 152 4.20 15.58 -5.76
CA THR A 152 3.52 14.33 -6.13
C THR A 152 3.51 13.34 -4.98
N LEU A 153 2.42 12.55 -4.90
CA LEU A 153 2.28 11.41 -4.00
C LEU A 153 2.00 10.17 -4.84
N ILE A 154 2.96 9.26 -4.88
CA ILE A 154 2.92 8.02 -5.68
C ILE A 154 3.24 6.81 -4.83
N ALA A 155 2.80 5.62 -5.25
CA ALA A 155 3.09 4.36 -4.58
C ALA A 155 3.69 3.35 -5.56
N SER A 156 4.77 2.65 -5.14
CA SER A 156 5.40 1.62 -5.96
C SER A 156 5.98 0.49 -5.09
N PRO A 157 5.41 -0.73 -5.18
CA PRO A 157 4.18 -1.15 -5.88
C PRO A 157 2.92 -0.49 -5.35
N SER A 158 1.88 -0.36 -6.19
CA SER A 158 0.66 0.37 -5.83
C SER A 158 -0.53 -0.53 -5.46
N ASN A 159 -1.45 0.04 -4.73
CA ASN A 159 -2.83 -0.37 -4.56
C ASN A 159 -3.70 0.58 -5.40
N PRO A 160 -4.52 0.12 -6.38
CA PRO A 160 -5.10 -1.23 -6.46
C PRO A 160 -4.41 -2.20 -7.43
N THR A 161 -3.40 -1.78 -8.18
CA THR A 161 -2.96 -2.46 -9.40
C THR A 161 -1.91 -3.55 -9.18
N GLY A 162 -1.21 -3.52 -8.05
CA GLY A 162 -0.10 -4.43 -7.76
C GLY A 162 1.12 -4.21 -8.67
N THR A 163 1.17 -3.10 -9.40
CA THR A 163 2.24 -2.78 -10.36
C THR A 163 3.27 -1.84 -9.76
N SER A 164 4.51 -1.98 -10.20
CA SER A 164 5.62 -1.08 -9.83
C SER A 164 5.92 -0.11 -10.96
N ILE A 165 6.39 1.09 -10.60
CA ILE A 165 7.03 2.02 -11.55
C ILE A 165 8.38 1.42 -11.95
N PRO A 166 8.72 1.33 -13.26
CA PRO A 166 10.05 0.95 -13.71
C PRO A 166 11.11 1.88 -13.12
N TRP A 167 12.28 1.34 -12.75
CA TRP A 167 13.30 2.11 -12.05
C TRP A 167 13.76 3.36 -12.80
N ASP A 168 14.01 3.20 -14.12
CA ASP A 168 14.46 4.32 -14.95
C ASP A 168 13.37 5.41 -15.08
N GLU A 169 12.10 5.00 -15.03
CA GLU A 169 10.98 5.94 -15.05
C GLU A 169 10.83 6.65 -13.71
N LEU A 170 11.02 5.93 -12.59
CA LEU A 170 11.01 6.52 -11.26
C LEU A 170 12.14 7.57 -11.11
N SER A 171 13.33 7.30 -11.66
CA SER A 171 14.42 8.27 -11.70
C SER A 171 14.04 9.54 -12.46
N LYS A 172 13.45 9.42 -13.65
CA LYS A 172 12.98 10.57 -14.44
C LYS A 172 11.88 11.35 -13.74
N ILE A 173 10.95 10.67 -13.04
CA ILE A 173 9.94 11.34 -12.21
C ILE A 173 10.62 12.23 -11.17
N MET A 174 11.66 11.75 -10.50
CA MET A 174 12.40 12.54 -9.51
C MET A 174 13.12 13.73 -10.16
N ASP A 175 13.66 13.58 -11.37
CA ASP A 175 14.26 14.69 -12.11
C ASP A 175 13.23 15.79 -12.44
N VAL A 176 12.01 15.41 -12.83
CA VAL A 176 10.90 16.37 -13.04
C VAL A 176 10.57 17.10 -11.73
N VAL A 177 10.39 16.36 -10.62
CA VAL A 177 10.08 16.95 -9.31
C VAL A 177 11.15 17.96 -8.89
N ARG A 178 12.44 17.62 -9.05
CA ARG A 178 13.59 18.51 -8.74
C ARG A 178 13.60 19.75 -9.62
N ALA A 179 13.38 19.58 -10.93
CA ALA A 179 13.30 20.71 -11.87
C ALA A 179 12.17 21.69 -11.51
N ARG A 180 11.06 21.18 -11.01
CA ARG A 180 9.91 21.97 -10.54
C ARG A 180 10.08 22.50 -9.12
N LYS A 181 11.16 22.15 -8.41
CA LYS A 181 11.42 22.47 -6.98
C LYS A 181 10.27 21.98 -6.07
N GLY A 182 9.62 20.91 -6.46
CA GLY A 182 8.54 20.30 -5.72
C GLY A 182 9.01 19.24 -4.74
N PHE A 183 8.06 18.59 -4.06
CA PHE A 183 8.35 17.43 -3.22
C PHE A 183 7.85 16.14 -3.87
N ALA A 184 8.48 15.01 -3.51
CA ALA A 184 7.95 13.68 -3.79
C ALA A 184 7.71 12.94 -2.48
N ILE A 185 6.48 12.44 -2.30
CA ILE A 185 6.14 11.43 -1.30
C ILE A 185 5.99 10.11 -2.04
N VAL A 186 6.86 9.15 -1.74
CA VAL A 186 6.82 7.80 -2.34
C VAL A 186 6.40 6.81 -1.28
N ASP A 187 5.22 6.23 -1.45
CA ASP A 187 4.73 5.19 -0.55
C ASP A 187 5.31 3.83 -0.96
N GLU A 188 6.26 3.35 -0.17
CA GLU A 188 6.96 2.07 -0.34
C GLU A 188 6.37 0.95 0.53
N ILE A 189 5.13 1.10 1.00
CA ILE A 189 4.48 0.13 1.90
C ILE A 189 4.49 -1.32 1.36
N TYR A 190 4.52 -1.49 0.03
CA TYR A 190 4.58 -2.79 -0.64
C TYR A 190 5.96 -3.11 -1.24
N LEU A 191 6.99 -2.27 -1.02
CA LEU A 191 8.28 -2.43 -1.66
C LEU A 191 8.86 -3.85 -1.48
N GLU A 192 8.84 -4.36 -0.27
CA GLU A 192 9.33 -5.72 0.02
C GLU A 192 8.48 -6.83 -0.60
N LEU A 193 7.20 -6.57 -0.86
CA LEU A 193 6.32 -7.48 -1.59
C LEU A 193 6.44 -7.29 -3.10
N THR A 194 7.65 -7.08 -3.61
CA THR A 194 7.99 -7.08 -5.04
C THR A 194 8.44 -8.48 -5.43
N TYR A 195 7.96 -8.99 -6.57
CA TYR A 195 8.17 -10.36 -7.03
C TYR A 195 9.03 -10.42 -8.30
N GLY A 196 9.88 -11.45 -8.41
CA GLY A 196 10.67 -11.73 -9.61
C GLY A 196 11.86 -10.80 -9.84
N LYS A 197 12.04 -9.78 -8.99
CA LYS A 197 13.17 -8.84 -9.05
C LYS A 197 13.56 -8.39 -7.64
N LYS A 198 14.79 -7.89 -7.50
CA LYS A 198 15.24 -7.26 -6.24
C LYS A 198 14.50 -5.94 -6.07
N PRO A 199 13.86 -5.69 -4.91
CA PRO A 199 13.27 -4.39 -4.63
C PRO A 199 14.36 -3.32 -4.50
N ARG A 200 14.06 -2.09 -4.96
CA ARG A 200 14.94 -0.92 -4.86
C ARG A 200 14.17 0.23 -4.25
N THR A 201 14.69 0.83 -3.21
CA THR A 201 14.10 2.01 -2.59
C THR A 201 14.48 3.27 -3.35
N ILE A 202 13.56 4.23 -3.44
CA ILE A 202 13.81 5.54 -4.06
C ILE A 202 14.96 6.30 -3.39
N LEU A 203 15.29 5.97 -2.14
CA LEU A 203 16.39 6.57 -1.39
C LEU A 203 17.78 6.28 -2.00
N GLU A 204 17.88 5.35 -2.96
CA GLU A 204 19.08 5.19 -3.78
C GLU A 204 19.37 6.42 -4.69
N LEU A 205 18.34 7.21 -5.01
CA LEU A 205 18.45 8.39 -5.88
C LEU A 205 18.82 9.69 -5.14
N GLY A 206 18.79 9.67 -3.80
CA GLY A 206 19.14 10.83 -2.99
C GLY A 206 18.42 10.91 -1.67
N ASP A 207 18.59 12.01 -0.98
CA ASP A 207 18.05 12.27 0.35
C ASP A 207 16.99 13.39 0.40
N ASP A 208 16.56 13.84 -0.76
CA ASP A 208 15.61 14.95 -0.97
C ASP A 208 14.15 14.46 -1.12
N MET A 209 13.89 13.15 -1.13
CA MET A 209 12.55 12.57 -1.17
C MET A 209 12.05 12.16 0.20
N ILE A 210 10.72 12.02 0.29
CA ILE A 210 10.06 11.48 1.48
C ILE A 210 9.55 10.09 1.15
N VAL A 211 9.97 9.11 1.93
CA VAL A 211 9.48 7.73 1.84
C VAL A 211 8.51 7.46 2.98
N SER A 212 7.33 6.94 2.66
CA SER A 212 6.41 6.32 3.62
C SER A 212 6.56 4.80 3.57
N ASN A 213 6.61 4.16 4.72
CA ASN A 213 6.61 2.71 4.83
C ASN A 213 5.86 2.26 6.10
N SER A 214 5.61 0.96 6.24
CA SER A 214 4.77 0.44 7.32
C SER A 214 5.13 -0.97 7.75
N PHE A 215 4.88 -1.28 9.02
CA PHE A 215 4.89 -2.65 9.52
C PHE A 215 3.64 -3.46 9.14
N SER A 216 2.64 -2.83 8.50
CA SER A 216 1.34 -3.44 8.22
C SER A 216 1.37 -4.56 7.16
N LYS A 217 2.29 -4.52 6.18
CA LYS A 217 2.22 -5.42 5.01
C LYS A 217 3.28 -6.50 5.08
N PHE A 218 4.51 -6.22 4.70
CA PHE A 218 5.59 -7.20 4.74
C PHE A 218 5.82 -7.77 6.14
N PHE A 219 5.76 -6.93 7.17
CA PHE A 219 5.99 -7.33 8.57
C PHE A 219 4.75 -7.89 9.28
N ASN A 220 3.61 -8.01 8.60
CA ASN A 220 2.36 -8.61 9.10
C ASN A 220 1.84 -8.05 10.44
N MET A 221 2.08 -6.77 10.70
CA MET A 221 1.64 -6.07 11.92
C MET A 221 0.50 -5.08 11.62
N THR A 222 -0.53 -5.48 10.87
CA THR A 222 -1.60 -4.59 10.38
C THR A 222 -2.31 -3.83 11.50
N GLY A 223 -2.88 -4.53 12.48
CA GLY A 223 -3.62 -3.97 13.61
C GLY A 223 -2.76 -3.28 14.68
N TRP A 224 -1.43 -3.39 14.60
CA TRP A 224 -0.49 -2.81 15.56
C TRP A 224 -0.30 -1.30 15.35
N ARG A 225 -0.71 -0.79 14.20
CA ARG A 225 -0.66 0.63 13.84
C ARG A 225 0.75 1.21 13.98
N LEU A 226 1.71 0.68 13.23
CA LEU A 226 3.09 1.14 13.22
C LEU A 226 3.61 1.30 11.79
N GLY A 227 4.35 2.38 11.53
CA GLY A 227 5.00 2.70 10.27
C GLY A 227 6.09 3.73 10.48
N TRP A 228 6.66 4.24 9.41
CA TRP A 228 7.68 5.28 9.46
C TRP A 228 7.72 6.12 8.20
N LEU A 229 8.30 7.32 8.34
CA LEU A 229 8.78 8.15 7.26
C LEU A 229 10.31 8.15 7.26
N VAL A 230 10.91 8.25 6.08
CA VAL A 230 12.27 8.74 5.91
C VAL A 230 12.16 10.11 5.26
N VAL A 231 12.67 11.14 5.91
CA VAL A 231 12.50 12.53 5.47
C VAL A 231 13.84 13.18 5.09
N PRO A 232 13.86 14.22 4.25
CA PRO A 232 15.04 15.02 3.97
C PRO A 232 15.67 15.58 5.26
N PRO A 233 17.00 15.69 5.35
CA PRO A 233 17.66 16.22 6.56
C PRO A 233 17.14 17.61 6.97
N SER A 234 16.83 18.46 6.02
CA SER A 234 16.32 19.82 6.25
C SER A 234 14.92 19.87 6.87
N LEU A 235 14.15 18.78 6.79
CA LEU A 235 12.78 18.71 7.26
C LEU A 235 12.65 17.97 8.60
N VAL A 236 13.70 17.33 9.11
CA VAL A 236 13.65 16.52 10.34
C VAL A 236 13.03 17.30 11.51
N ALA A 237 13.54 18.52 11.78
CA ALA A 237 13.05 19.34 12.89
C ALA A 237 11.55 19.73 12.73
N THR A 238 11.10 19.96 11.49
CA THR A 238 9.69 20.25 11.19
C THR A 238 8.81 19.04 11.48
N PHE A 239 9.20 17.85 11.02
CA PHE A 239 8.46 16.62 11.25
C PHE A 239 8.44 16.24 12.73
N GLU A 240 9.55 16.38 13.44
CA GLU A 240 9.62 16.14 14.89
C GLU A 240 8.66 17.06 15.65
N LYS A 241 8.67 18.36 15.35
CA LYS A 241 7.78 19.33 15.97
C LYS A 241 6.30 19.02 15.70
N LEU A 242 5.95 18.66 14.46
CA LEU A 242 4.58 18.29 14.12
C LEU A 242 4.16 17.00 14.83
N ALA A 243 4.99 15.96 14.81
CA ALA A 243 4.73 14.71 15.51
C ALA A 243 4.48 14.92 17.00
N GLN A 244 5.35 15.69 17.65
CA GLN A 244 5.23 16.02 19.08
C GLN A 244 3.90 16.73 19.42
N ASN A 245 3.45 17.64 18.55
CA ASN A 245 2.28 18.46 18.84
C ASN A 245 0.96 17.82 18.38
N LEU A 246 0.99 16.92 17.40
CA LEU A 246 -0.21 16.27 16.86
C LEU A 246 -0.58 14.98 17.61
N TYR A 247 0.41 14.22 18.11
CA TYR A 247 0.13 12.91 18.74
C TYR A 247 1.16 12.46 19.79
N ILE A 248 2.13 13.30 20.17
CA ILE A 248 3.16 13.07 21.19
C ILE A 248 4.17 12.00 20.75
N CYS A 249 3.75 10.74 20.62
CA CYS A 249 4.57 9.62 20.11
C CYS A 249 3.67 8.45 19.67
N PRO A 250 4.18 7.51 18.84
CA PRO A 250 3.49 6.26 18.53
C PRO A 250 3.45 5.31 19.73
N SER A 251 2.64 4.24 19.65
CA SER A 251 2.53 3.21 20.68
C SER A 251 3.90 2.65 21.08
N ALA A 252 4.29 2.83 22.35
CA ALA A 252 5.54 2.30 22.90
C ALA A 252 5.58 0.76 22.83
N LEU A 253 4.46 0.08 23.10
CA LEU A 253 4.33 -1.37 23.00
C LEU A 253 4.60 -1.88 21.58
N ALA A 254 3.96 -1.26 20.58
CA ALA A 254 4.16 -1.65 19.19
C ALA A 254 5.61 -1.44 18.75
N GLN A 255 6.25 -0.35 19.19
CA GLN A 255 7.64 -0.05 18.88
C GLN A 255 8.61 -1.06 19.51
N GLN A 256 8.40 -1.45 20.77
CA GLN A 256 9.21 -2.46 21.45
C GLN A 256 9.14 -3.81 20.74
N ALA A 257 7.94 -4.27 20.39
CA ALA A 257 7.74 -5.52 19.68
C ALA A 257 8.37 -5.48 18.28
N ALA A 258 8.27 -4.35 17.57
CA ALA A 258 8.76 -4.19 16.21
C ALA A 258 10.30 -4.28 16.08
N LEU A 259 11.04 -4.09 17.15
CA LEU A 259 12.50 -4.33 17.14
C LEU A 259 12.84 -5.76 16.69
N SER A 260 12.02 -6.74 17.08
CA SER A 260 12.21 -8.12 16.71
C SER A 260 11.93 -8.42 15.23
N CYS A 261 11.24 -7.53 14.50
CA CYS A 261 11.00 -7.69 13.07
C CYS A 261 12.30 -7.74 12.25
N PHE A 262 13.36 -7.12 12.74
CA PHE A 262 14.65 -7.01 12.02
C PHE A 262 15.65 -8.11 12.39
N THR A 263 15.26 -9.09 13.20
CA THR A 263 16.08 -10.29 13.44
C THR A 263 16.14 -11.17 12.20
N LYS A 264 17.24 -11.94 12.06
CA LYS A 264 17.38 -12.89 10.95
C LYS A 264 16.22 -13.89 10.90
N GLU A 265 15.76 -14.35 12.06
CA GLU A 265 14.64 -15.30 12.19
C GLU A 265 13.33 -14.68 11.66
N SER A 266 12.98 -13.49 12.12
CA SER A 266 11.76 -12.81 11.67
C SER A 266 11.80 -12.50 10.17
N LEU A 267 12.93 -12.01 9.66
CA LEU A 267 13.10 -11.72 8.24
C LEU A 267 12.95 -12.95 7.37
N ALA A 268 13.46 -14.12 7.81
CA ALA A 268 13.28 -15.39 7.12
C ALA A 268 11.80 -15.78 7.01
N ILE A 269 11.02 -15.60 8.10
CA ILE A 269 9.58 -15.85 8.10
C ILE A 269 8.85 -14.91 7.13
N PHE A 270 9.19 -13.63 7.12
CA PHE A 270 8.56 -12.68 6.21
C PHE A 270 8.92 -12.97 4.74
N ASP A 271 10.16 -13.35 4.45
CA ASP A 271 10.57 -13.76 3.12
C ASP A 271 9.87 -15.02 2.64
N GLU A 272 9.65 -16.02 3.51
CA GLU A 272 8.82 -17.20 3.21
C GLU A 272 7.37 -16.79 2.86
N ARG A 273 6.75 -15.94 3.67
CA ARG A 273 5.39 -15.44 3.42
C ARG A 273 5.27 -14.64 2.13
N LYS A 274 6.30 -13.87 1.79
CA LYS A 274 6.41 -13.21 0.48
C LYS A 274 6.37 -14.21 -0.67
N GLN A 275 7.07 -15.35 -0.55
CA GLN A 275 7.03 -16.41 -1.56
C GLN A 275 5.63 -17.03 -1.69
N ILE A 276 4.91 -17.18 -0.58
CA ILE A 276 3.52 -17.64 -0.61
C ILE A 276 2.63 -16.67 -1.41
N PHE A 277 2.78 -15.35 -1.22
CA PHE A 277 2.05 -14.36 -2.03
C PHE A 277 2.43 -14.44 -3.52
N ALA A 278 3.70 -14.65 -3.84
CA ALA A 278 4.13 -14.84 -5.23
C ALA A 278 3.47 -16.09 -5.86
N GLN A 279 3.43 -17.22 -5.14
CA GLN A 279 2.75 -18.45 -5.58
C GLN A 279 1.25 -18.23 -5.78
N ARG A 280 0.59 -17.49 -4.89
CA ARG A 280 -0.83 -17.15 -5.02
C ARG A 280 -1.10 -16.31 -6.25
N ARG A 281 -0.26 -15.31 -6.53
CA ARG A 281 -0.31 -14.51 -7.76
C ARG A 281 -0.17 -15.41 -9.00
N ASP A 282 0.84 -16.26 -9.01
CA ASP A 282 1.16 -17.14 -10.14
C ASP A 282 0.08 -18.18 -10.41
N PHE A 283 -0.74 -18.49 -9.40
CA PHE A 283 -1.95 -19.28 -9.56
C PHE A 283 -3.15 -18.44 -10.04
N ILE A 284 -3.47 -17.34 -9.32
CA ILE A 284 -4.75 -16.66 -9.52
C ILE A 284 -4.80 -15.89 -10.85
N VAL A 285 -3.68 -15.29 -11.29
CA VAL A 285 -3.66 -14.49 -12.52
C VAL A 285 -4.02 -15.34 -13.75
N PRO A 286 -3.32 -16.45 -14.06
CA PRO A 286 -3.69 -17.27 -15.21
C PRO A 286 -5.06 -17.95 -15.04
N ALA A 287 -5.47 -18.30 -13.81
CA ALA A 287 -6.77 -18.89 -13.56
C ALA A 287 -7.93 -17.94 -13.89
N LEU A 288 -7.81 -16.67 -13.53
CA LEU A 288 -8.80 -15.64 -13.89
C LEU A 288 -8.83 -15.36 -15.39
N GLN A 289 -7.67 -15.32 -16.05
CA GLN A 289 -7.57 -15.17 -17.50
C GLN A 289 -8.23 -16.35 -18.26
N ALA A 290 -8.06 -17.56 -17.75
CA ALA A 290 -8.66 -18.76 -18.34
C ALA A 290 -10.20 -18.76 -18.32
N ILE A 291 -10.83 -18.08 -17.38
CA ILE A 291 -12.29 -17.90 -17.32
C ILE A 291 -12.79 -16.64 -18.05
N GLY A 292 -11.87 -15.92 -18.75
CA GLY A 292 -12.19 -14.78 -19.60
C GLY A 292 -12.18 -13.42 -18.90
N LEU A 293 -11.65 -13.34 -17.67
CA LEU A 293 -11.41 -12.07 -16.99
C LEU A 293 -10.04 -11.52 -17.41
N GLU A 294 -10.01 -10.28 -17.85
CA GLU A 294 -8.78 -9.66 -18.33
C GLU A 294 -8.00 -9.00 -17.19
N ILE A 295 -6.69 -9.26 -17.12
CA ILE A 295 -5.75 -8.56 -16.27
C ILE A 295 -4.75 -7.87 -17.18
N PRO A 296 -4.96 -6.59 -17.54
CA PRO A 296 -4.19 -5.89 -18.56
C PRO A 296 -2.69 -5.83 -18.25
N VAL A 297 -2.36 -5.76 -16.96
CA VAL A 297 -0.97 -5.77 -16.48
C VAL A 297 -0.83 -6.78 -15.36
N THR A 298 0.01 -7.79 -15.55
CA THR A 298 0.33 -8.74 -14.47
C THR A 298 0.98 -7.99 -13.31
N PRO A 299 0.46 -8.13 -12.06
CA PRO A 299 1.04 -7.50 -10.90
C PRO A 299 2.45 -8.05 -10.60
N ASP A 300 3.39 -7.17 -10.32
CA ASP A 300 4.76 -7.51 -9.93
C ASP A 300 5.06 -7.16 -8.46
N GLY A 301 4.03 -6.80 -7.70
CA GLY A 301 4.12 -6.54 -6.26
C GLY A 301 2.78 -6.53 -5.55
N ALA A 302 2.78 -6.22 -4.26
CA ALA A 302 1.62 -6.23 -3.37
C ALA A 302 0.90 -7.59 -3.38
N PHE A 303 -0.41 -7.60 -3.23
CA PHE A 303 -1.25 -8.82 -3.30
C PHE A 303 -2.62 -8.51 -3.94
N TYR A 304 -2.60 -7.68 -5.00
CA TYR A 304 -3.80 -7.26 -5.75
C TYR A 304 -3.67 -7.60 -7.22
N ALA A 305 -4.81 -7.92 -7.83
CA ALA A 305 -5.01 -7.95 -9.27
C ALA A 305 -6.06 -6.91 -9.64
N TRP A 306 -5.78 -6.13 -10.69
CA TRP A 306 -6.66 -5.12 -11.26
C TRP A 306 -7.27 -5.69 -12.53
N LEU A 307 -8.56 -6.05 -12.46
CA LEU A 307 -9.26 -6.79 -13.49
C LEU A 307 -10.10 -5.83 -14.34
N ASP A 308 -9.92 -5.87 -15.64
CA ASP A 308 -10.82 -5.24 -16.61
C ASP A 308 -12.05 -6.13 -16.81
N VAL A 309 -13.21 -5.61 -16.40
CA VAL A 309 -14.50 -6.29 -16.47
C VAL A 309 -15.41 -5.72 -17.58
N SER A 310 -14.94 -4.76 -18.35
CA SER A 310 -15.72 -4.10 -19.42
C SER A 310 -16.34 -5.07 -20.41
N LYS A 311 -15.65 -6.17 -20.72
CA LYS A 311 -16.13 -7.23 -21.62
C LYS A 311 -17.25 -8.10 -21.03
N THR A 312 -17.53 -7.99 -19.74
CA THR A 312 -18.64 -8.74 -19.10
C THR A 312 -20.01 -8.16 -19.42
N GLY A 313 -20.05 -6.91 -19.89
CA GLY A 313 -21.31 -6.16 -20.10
C GLY A 313 -21.98 -5.73 -18.81
N ILE A 314 -21.33 -5.91 -17.66
CA ILE A 314 -21.84 -5.55 -16.32
C ILE A 314 -20.85 -4.56 -15.72
N GLY A 315 -21.33 -3.38 -15.32
CA GLY A 315 -20.48 -2.39 -14.66
C GLY A 315 -19.91 -2.90 -13.34
N ALA A 316 -18.71 -2.41 -12.98
CA ALA A 316 -17.92 -2.93 -11.86
C ALA A 316 -18.68 -2.96 -10.52
N THR A 317 -19.43 -1.91 -10.20
CA THR A 317 -20.22 -1.84 -8.96
C THR A 317 -21.35 -2.86 -8.96
N ALA A 318 -22.08 -3.00 -10.07
CA ALA A 318 -23.15 -3.99 -10.20
C ALA A 318 -22.58 -5.42 -10.18
N LEU A 319 -21.44 -5.65 -10.85
CA LEU A 319 -20.74 -6.94 -10.83
C LEU A 319 -20.29 -7.31 -9.41
N ALA A 320 -19.68 -6.39 -8.67
CA ALA A 320 -19.26 -6.64 -7.30
C ALA A 320 -20.42 -7.02 -6.37
N GLN A 321 -21.58 -6.37 -6.53
CA GLN A 321 -22.84 -6.71 -5.84
C GLN A 321 -23.32 -8.13 -6.21
N GLN A 322 -23.37 -8.45 -7.49
CA GLN A 322 -23.81 -9.77 -7.95
C GLN A 322 -22.85 -10.87 -7.46
N LEU A 323 -21.53 -10.66 -7.54
CA LEU A 323 -20.55 -11.61 -7.03
C LEU A 323 -20.72 -11.87 -5.54
N LEU A 324 -21.00 -10.83 -4.76
CA LEU A 324 -21.23 -10.97 -3.32
C LEU A 324 -22.49 -11.81 -3.03
N HIS A 325 -23.60 -11.53 -3.69
CA HIS A 325 -24.89 -12.16 -3.37
C HIS A 325 -25.11 -13.52 -4.05
N GLU A 326 -24.60 -13.71 -5.28
CA GLU A 326 -24.84 -14.90 -6.08
C GLU A 326 -23.68 -15.91 -6.05
N ALA A 327 -22.41 -15.44 -5.93
CA ALA A 327 -21.22 -16.27 -5.89
C ALA A 327 -20.57 -16.31 -4.50
N HIS A 328 -21.03 -15.50 -3.56
CA HIS A 328 -20.45 -15.35 -2.21
C HIS A 328 -18.97 -14.96 -2.23
N ILE A 329 -18.60 -14.06 -3.15
CA ILE A 329 -17.25 -13.52 -3.32
C ILE A 329 -17.31 -12.01 -3.13
N SER A 330 -16.50 -11.48 -2.22
CA SER A 330 -16.36 -10.03 -2.00
C SER A 330 -15.13 -9.49 -2.73
N VAL A 331 -15.33 -8.52 -3.63
CA VAL A 331 -14.30 -7.76 -4.35
C VAL A 331 -14.52 -6.26 -4.16
N VAL A 332 -13.65 -5.40 -4.67
CA VAL A 332 -13.81 -3.94 -4.57
C VAL A 332 -13.98 -3.34 -5.96
N PRO A 333 -15.05 -2.57 -6.23
CA PRO A 333 -15.24 -1.91 -7.51
C PRO A 333 -14.25 -0.76 -7.71
N GLY A 334 -14.01 -0.41 -8.96
CA GLY A 334 -13.03 0.60 -9.35
C GLY A 334 -13.32 2.00 -8.83
N GLU A 335 -14.58 2.34 -8.59
CA GLU A 335 -15.00 3.65 -8.07
C GLU A 335 -14.35 4.03 -6.72
N ASP A 336 -13.92 3.03 -5.94
CA ASP A 336 -13.17 3.28 -4.70
C ASP A 336 -11.76 3.85 -4.97
N PHE A 337 -11.18 3.65 -6.18
CA PHE A 337 -9.77 3.88 -6.46
C PHE A 337 -9.47 5.06 -7.39
N GLY A 338 -10.46 5.67 -7.99
CA GLY A 338 -10.25 6.77 -8.94
C GLY A 338 -11.55 7.30 -9.52
N GLU A 339 -11.40 7.98 -10.66
CA GLU A 339 -12.52 8.60 -11.40
C GLU A 339 -12.55 8.13 -12.86
N HIS A 340 -11.40 7.76 -13.43
CA HIS A 340 -11.31 7.36 -14.83
C HIS A 340 -11.65 5.90 -15.05
N ARG A 341 -12.62 5.61 -15.90
CA ARG A 341 -13.06 4.25 -16.28
C ARG A 341 -13.34 3.32 -15.08
N THR A 342 -13.78 3.88 -13.97
CA THR A 342 -13.94 3.14 -12.72
C THR A 342 -14.96 2.01 -12.79
N ASP A 343 -15.95 2.13 -13.69
CA ASP A 343 -16.97 1.10 -13.91
C ASP A 343 -16.48 -0.08 -14.76
N ASP A 344 -15.29 0.06 -15.36
CA ASP A 344 -14.66 -1.01 -16.14
C ASP A 344 -13.77 -1.94 -15.30
N PHE A 345 -13.47 -1.59 -14.04
CA PHE A 345 -12.46 -2.31 -13.26
C PHE A 345 -12.94 -2.76 -11.88
N ILE A 346 -12.41 -3.91 -11.43
CA ILE A 346 -12.52 -4.37 -10.05
C ILE A 346 -11.13 -4.72 -9.50
N ARG A 347 -10.92 -4.48 -8.20
CA ARG A 347 -9.75 -4.97 -7.48
C ARG A 347 -10.07 -6.29 -6.79
N LEU A 348 -9.23 -7.29 -7.03
CA LEU A 348 -9.21 -8.57 -6.34
C LEU A 348 -7.94 -8.66 -5.48
N SER A 349 -8.08 -8.97 -4.20
CA SER A 349 -6.96 -9.30 -3.31
C SER A 349 -6.75 -10.81 -3.27
N TYR A 350 -5.50 -11.27 -3.43
CA TYR A 350 -5.14 -12.67 -3.26
C TYR A 350 -4.46 -12.96 -1.91
N ALA A 351 -4.68 -12.08 -0.93
CA ALA A 351 -4.24 -12.26 0.44
C ALA A 351 -5.18 -13.19 1.22
N THR A 352 -5.35 -14.41 0.71
CA THR A 352 -6.11 -15.48 1.36
C THR A 352 -5.50 -16.86 1.01
N SER A 353 -5.93 -17.94 1.65
CA SER A 353 -5.33 -19.26 1.46
C SER A 353 -5.50 -19.80 0.03
N MET A 354 -4.57 -20.64 -0.42
CA MET A 354 -4.64 -21.24 -1.76
C MET A 354 -5.96 -22.03 -1.98
N PRO A 355 -6.47 -22.82 -1.04
CA PRO A 355 -7.77 -23.48 -1.20
C PRO A 355 -8.93 -22.49 -1.41
N GLN A 356 -8.93 -21.35 -0.72
CA GLN A 356 -9.95 -20.31 -0.91
C GLN A 356 -9.83 -19.64 -2.28
N LEU A 357 -8.62 -19.44 -2.80
CA LEU A 357 -8.41 -18.93 -4.15
C LEU A 357 -8.90 -19.91 -5.22
N GLN A 358 -8.65 -21.21 -5.05
CA GLN A 358 -9.14 -22.25 -5.95
C GLN A 358 -10.68 -22.31 -5.95
N GLU A 359 -11.29 -22.27 -4.78
CA GLU A 359 -12.74 -22.24 -4.64
C GLU A 359 -13.34 -20.95 -5.24
N ALA A 360 -12.68 -19.80 -5.06
CA ALA A 360 -13.14 -18.55 -5.66
C ALA A 360 -13.13 -18.62 -7.19
N VAL A 361 -12.09 -19.19 -7.80
CA VAL A 361 -12.03 -19.37 -9.25
C VAL A 361 -13.17 -20.27 -9.74
N SER A 362 -13.45 -21.39 -9.03
CA SER A 362 -14.58 -22.27 -9.37
C SER A 362 -15.91 -21.52 -9.37
N ARG A 363 -16.19 -20.75 -8.29
CA ARG A 363 -17.44 -19.98 -8.17
C ARG A 363 -17.54 -18.88 -9.20
N LEU A 364 -16.44 -18.19 -9.54
CA LEU A 364 -16.40 -17.19 -10.61
C LEU A 364 -16.71 -17.84 -11.98
N GLN A 365 -16.11 -19.00 -12.26
CA GLN A 365 -16.37 -19.73 -13.48
C GLN A 365 -17.85 -20.12 -13.63
N GLU A 366 -18.44 -20.70 -12.57
CA GLU A 366 -19.88 -21.03 -12.55
C GLU A 366 -20.77 -19.80 -12.71
N PHE A 367 -20.43 -18.70 -12.05
CA PHE A 367 -21.18 -17.45 -12.17
C PHE A 367 -21.20 -16.93 -13.61
N PHE A 368 -20.03 -16.83 -14.25
CA PHE A 368 -19.95 -16.34 -15.64
C PHE A 368 -20.52 -17.31 -16.67
N GLN A 369 -20.48 -18.63 -16.42
CA GLN A 369 -21.16 -19.61 -17.28
C GLN A 369 -22.68 -19.42 -17.24
N ARG A 370 -23.27 -19.26 -16.07
CA ARG A 370 -24.73 -19.00 -15.91
C ARG A 370 -25.15 -17.71 -16.64
N LYS A 371 -24.33 -16.64 -16.58
CA LYS A 371 -24.64 -15.36 -17.25
C LYS A 371 -24.52 -15.44 -18.78
N LYS A 372 -23.79 -16.42 -19.35
CA LYS A 372 -23.71 -16.65 -20.81
C LYS A 372 -24.89 -17.45 -21.36
N THR A 373 -25.57 -18.20 -20.53
CA THR A 373 -26.65 -19.12 -20.93
C THR A 373 -28.07 -18.58 -20.65
N GLY A 374 -28.21 -17.51 -19.90
CA GLY A 374 -29.46 -16.80 -19.64
C GLY A 374 -29.54 -15.46 -20.36
#